data_e6e95f20a82bbb0d6c01497c18d5f0d1
#
_entry.id   e6e95f20a82bbb0d6c01497c18d5f0d1
#
_cell.length_a   1.000
_cell.length_b   1.000
_cell.length_c   1.000
_cell.angle_alpha   90.00
_cell.angle_beta   90.00
_cell.angle_gamma   90.00
#
_symmetry.space_group_name_H-M   'P 1'
#
loop_
_entity.id
_entity.type
_entity.pdbx_description
1 polymer ?
#
loop_
_entity_poly.entity_id
_entity_poly.type
_entity_poly.pdbx_seq_one_letter_code
_entity_poly.pdbx_strand_id
1 'polypeptide(L)'
;MVLVSATTLHASPGTLGYDPERDPTTDLRAAVEEAQTRGSRILVVVGGEWCSWCHILDRFVKGNEEIHRLWARHFVTLKVHYDPGTPNEDFLGRYPKVDGYPHIFVLDEDGAFLHSQGTAVLEAGESYSPERMRDFLNRWAPGTDE
;
A
#
# COMPACT_ATOMS: atom_id res chain seq x y z
N MET A 1 -15.22 -15.09 -36.68
CA MET A 1 -14.40 -15.63 -35.60
C MET A 1 -14.13 -14.48 -34.63
N VAL A 2 -14.85 -14.47 -33.50
CA VAL A 2 -14.70 -13.41 -32.49
C VAL A 2 -13.61 -13.88 -31.53
N LEU A 3 -12.46 -13.21 -31.57
CA LEU A 3 -11.43 -13.37 -30.55
C LEU A 3 -11.95 -12.71 -29.28
N VAL A 4 -12.50 -13.50 -28.38
CA VAL A 4 -12.75 -13.06 -27.01
C VAL A 4 -11.39 -12.94 -26.36
N SER A 5 -10.84 -11.73 -26.32
CA SER A 5 -9.72 -11.43 -25.42
C SER A 5 -10.24 -11.66 -24.00
N ALA A 6 -9.83 -12.77 -23.42
CA ALA A 6 -10.00 -12.95 -21.99
C ALA A 6 -9.17 -11.88 -21.30
N THR A 7 -9.83 -10.80 -20.89
CA THR A 7 -9.23 -9.82 -19.98
C THR A 7 -9.06 -10.55 -18.66
N THR A 8 -7.87 -11.06 -18.42
CA THR A 8 -7.50 -11.55 -17.10
C THR A 8 -7.55 -10.35 -16.17
N LEU A 9 -8.61 -10.29 -15.36
CA LEU A 9 -8.68 -9.38 -14.23
C LEU A 9 -7.58 -9.81 -13.25
N HIS A 10 -6.38 -9.21 -13.40
CA HIS A 10 -5.39 -9.30 -12.36
C HIS A 10 -5.87 -8.42 -11.21
N ALA A 11 -6.27 -9.08 -10.10
CA ALA A 11 -6.51 -8.35 -8.89
C ALA A 11 -5.22 -7.59 -8.54
N SER A 12 -5.33 -6.26 -8.31
CA SER A 12 -4.22 -5.46 -7.81
C SER A 12 -3.63 -6.14 -6.56
N PRO A 13 -2.31 -6.22 -6.41
CA PRO A 13 -1.69 -6.77 -5.20
C PRO A 13 -2.29 -6.21 -3.91
N GLY A 14 -2.73 -4.96 -3.93
CA GLY A 14 -3.34 -4.30 -2.79
C GLY A 14 -4.74 -4.79 -2.43
N THR A 15 -5.44 -5.55 -3.30
CA THR A 15 -6.75 -6.13 -3.00
C THR A 15 -6.65 -7.46 -2.28
N LEU A 16 -5.46 -8.04 -2.24
CA LEU A 16 -5.18 -9.29 -1.54
C LEU A 16 -4.80 -8.99 -0.09
N GLY A 17 -5.07 -9.92 0.81
CA GLY A 17 -4.59 -9.86 2.18
C GLY A 17 -3.07 -10.04 2.27
N TYR A 18 -2.55 -10.01 3.48
CA TYR A 18 -1.14 -10.32 3.71
C TYR A 18 -0.92 -11.81 3.53
N ASP A 19 -0.02 -12.18 2.61
CA ASP A 19 0.27 -13.57 2.29
C ASP A 19 1.79 -13.81 2.42
N PRO A 20 2.22 -14.65 3.38
CA PRO A 20 3.63 -14.92 3.59
C PRO A 20 4.31 -15.65 2.43
N GLU A 21 3.54 -16.26 1.53
CA GLU A 21 4.07 -16.99 0.37
C GLU A 21 4.30 -16.12 -0.85
N ARG A 22 3.81 -14.87 -0.83
CA ARG A 22 4.01 -13.95 -1.96
C ARG A 22 5.44 -13.40 -1.97
N ASP A 23 5.97 -13.24 -3.18
CA ASP A 23 7.26 -12.58 -3.37
C ASP A 23 7.07 -11.06 -3.56
N PRO A 24 7.49 -10.23 -2.60
CA PRO A 24 7.29 -8.79 -2.69
C PRO A 24 8.06 -8.14 -3.85
N THR A 25 9.17 -8.73 -4.29
CA THR A 25 9.92 -8.20 -5.45
C THR A 25 9.11 -8.37 -6.73
N THR A 26 8.49 -9.53 -6.93
CA THR A 26 7.60 -9.78 -8.07
C THR A 26 6.36 -8.88 -7.99
N ASP A 27 5.76 -8.76 -6.81
CA ASP A 27 4.59 -7.91 -6.59
C ASP A 27 4.91 -6.43 -6.84
N LEU A 28 6.11 -5.98 -6.47
CA LEU A 28 6.54 -4.61 -6.75
C LEU A 28 6.65 -4.33 -8.25
N ARG A 29 7.18 -5.27 -9.03
CA ARG A 29 7.22 -5.11 -10.49
C ARG A 29 5.83 -4.93 -11.09
N ALA A 30 4.87 -5.75 -10.65
CA ALA A 30 3.49 -5.62 -11.08
C ALA A 30 2.87 -4.28 -10.65
N ALA A 31 3.16 -3.83 -9.44
CA ALA A 31 2.70 -2.54 -8.94
C ALA A 31 3.28 -1.36 -9.74
N VAL A 32 4.56 -1.44 -10.13
CA VAL A 32 5.20 -0.43 -10.98
C VAL A 32 4.53 -0.35 -12.35
N GLU A 33 4.27 -1.49 -13.00
CA GLU A 33 3.57 -1.51 -14.28
C GLU A 33 2.19 -0.88 -14.19
N GLU A 34 1.44 -1.21 -13.15
CA GLU A 34 0.12 -0.62 -12.91
C GLU A 34 0.20 0.87 -12.62
N ALA A 35 1.15 1.30 -11.78
CA ALA A 35 1.34 2.70 -11.43
C ALA A 35 1.71 3.55 -12.66
N GLN A 36 2.58 3.05 -13.52
CA GLN A 36 2.96 3.74 -14.76
C GLN A 36 1.77 3.87 -15.71
N THR A 37 0.97 2.82 -15.85
CA THR A 37 -0.23 2.84 -16.70
C THR A 37 -1.28 3.84 -16.19
N ARG A 38 -1.43 3.94 -14.88
CA ARG A 38 -2.46 4.78 -14.26
C ARG A 38 -1.98 6.19 -13.91
N GLY A 39 -0.69 6.46 -13.99
CA GLY A 39 -0.14 7.71 -13.49
C GLY A 39 -0.25 7.83 -11.96
N SER A 40 -0.09 6.71 -11.25
CA SER A 40 -0.25 6.62 -9.79
C SER A 40 1.10 6.48 -9.09
N ARG A 41 1.11 6.72 -7.78
CA ARG A 41 2.21 6.33 -6.90
C ARG A 41 1.90 4.99 -6.24
N ILE A 42 2.84 4.45 -5.49
CA ILE A 42 2.72 3.14 -4.84
C ILE A 42 2.78 3.33 -3.34
N LEU A 43 1.83 2.71 -2.63
CA LEU A 43 1.88 2.58 -1.18
C LEU A 43 2.23 1.13 -0.84
N VAL A 44 3.42 0.94 -0.27
CA VAL A 44 3.83 -0.34 0.29
C VAL A 44 3.36 -0.39 1.74
N VAL A 45 2.40 -1.24 2.02
CA VAL A 45 1.83 -1.37 3.37
C VAL A 45 2.39 -2.65 3.99
N VAL A 46 3.21 -2.47 5.02
CA VAL A 46 3.90 -3.57 5.70
C VAL A 46 3.10 -3.98 6.94
N GLY A 47 2.83 -5.26 7.07
CA GLY A 47 2.09 -5.79 8.21
C GLY A 47 1.88 -7.29 8.11
N GLY A 48 0.76 -7.77 8.59
CA GLY A 48 0.42 -9.19 8.53
C GLY A 48 -0.98 -9.45 9.06
N GLU A 49 -1.46 -10.66 8.86
CA GLU A 49 -2.77 -11.08 9.37
C GLU A 49 -2.83 -11.10 10.90
N TRP A 50 -1.67 -11.21 11.57
CA TRP A 50 -1.54 -11.12 13.03
C TRP A 50 -1.72 -9.71 13.58
N CYS A 51 -1.72 -8.69 12.73
CA CYS A 51 -1.66 -7.29 13.10
C CYS A 51 -3.05 -6.68 13.22
N SER A 52 -3.49 -6.39 14.45
CA SER A 52 -4.81 -5.79 14.72
C SER A 52 -5.00 -4.44 14.04
N TRP A 53 -3.98 -3.59 14.11
CA TRP A 53 -4.03 -2.25 13.51
C TRP A 53 -4.01 -2.30 11.98
N CYS A 54 -3.46 -3.35 11.37
CA CYS A 54 -3.55 -3.58 9.94
C CYS A 54 -5.00 -3.84 9.51
N HIS A 55 -5.72 -4.64 10.28
CA HIS A 55 -7.14 -4.90 10.06
C HIS A 55 -7.98 -3.63 10.28
N ILE A 56 -7.64 -2.83 11.29
CA ILE A 56 -8.30 -1.54 11.55
C ILE A 56 -8.10 -0.60 10.37
N LEU A 57 -6.89 -0.54 9.81
CA LEU A 57 -6.60 0.27 8.63
C LEU A 57 -7.48 -0.14 7.43
N ASP A 58 -7.55 -1.44 7.16
CA ASP A 58 -8.37 -1.94 6.06
C ASP A 58 -9.84 -1.58 6.23
N ARG A 59 -10.39 -1.77 7.44
CA ARG A 59 -11.78 -1.40 7.74
C ARG A 59 -12.01 0.11 7.63
N PHE A 60 -11.06 0.90 8.12
CA PHE A 60 -11.15 2.35 8.07
C PHE A 60 -11.20 2.85 6.62
N VAL A 61 -10.30 2.37 5.77
CA VAL A 61 -10.25 2.77 4.36
C VAL A 61 -11.52 2.34 3.63
N LYS A 62 -11.98 1.11 3.84
CA LYS A 62 -13.21 0.60 3.21
C LYS A 62 -14.46 1.34 3.71
N GLY A 63 -14.48 1.71 4.98
CA GLY A 63 -15.63 2.34 5.62
C GLY A 63 -15.71 3.86 5.44
N ASN A 64 -14.69 4.49 4.91
CA ASN A 64 -14.67 5.93 4.65
C ASN A 64 -14.60 6.18 3.14
N GLU A 65 -15.72 6.59 2.56
CA GLU A 65 -15.87 6.74 1.11
C GLU A 65 -14.85 7.72 0.50
N GLU A 66 -14.62 8.85 1.14
CA GLU A 66 -13.66 9.86 0.67
C GLU A 66 -12.23 9.32 0.68
N ILE A 67 -11.84 8.70 1.79
CA ILE A 67 -10.50 8.12 1.94
C ILE A 67 -10.30 6.98 0.94
N HIS A 68 -11.29 6.11 0.79
CA HIS A 68 -11.24 5.01 -0.17
C HIS A 68 -11.06 5.54 -1.60
N ARG A 69 -11.79 6.58 -1.96
CA ARG A 69 -11.71 7.20 -3.29
C ARG A 69 -10.34 7.83 -3.54
N LEU A 70 -9.80 8.59 -2.58
CA LEU A 70 -8.47 9.20 -2.70
C LEU A 70 -7.37 8.14 -2.82
N TRP A 71 -7.45 7.11 -1.98
CA TRP A 71 -6.48 6.03 -1.98
C TRP A 71 -6.50 5.27 -3.31
N ALA A 72 -7.68 4.84 -3.75
CA ALA A 72 -7.84 4.07 -4.98
C ALA A 72 -7.46 4.88 -6.23
N ARG A 73 -7.76 6.18 -6.23
CA ARG A 73 -7.48 7.05 -7.37
C ARG A 73 -5.99 7.32 -7.59
N HIS A 74 -5.26 7.54 -6.51
CA HIS A 74 -3.89 8.06 -6.58
C HIS A 74 -2.80 7.03 -6.35
N PHE A 75 -3.16 5.88 -5.83
CA PHE A 75 -2.17 4.90 -5.40
C PHE A 75 -2.49 3.49 -5.84
N VAL A 76 -1.43 2.75 -6.17
CA VAL A 76 -1.43 1.30 -6.23
C VAL A 76 -0.96 0.80 -4.87
N THR A 77 -1.66 -0.15 -4.27
CA THR A 77 -1.31 -0.69 -2.96
C THR A 77 -0.58 -2.02 -3.12
N LEU A 78 0.56 -2.12 -2.44
CA LEU A 78 1.34 -3.35 -2.34
C LEU A 78 1.41 -3.74 -0.86
N LYS A 79 0.77 -4.83 -0.47
CA LYS A 79 0.87 -5.37 0.89
C LYS A 79 2.04 -6.33 0.98
N VAL A 80 2.92 -6.08 1.95
CA VAL A 80 4.10 -6.91 2.20
C VAL A 80 3.97 -7.55 3.58
N HIS A 81 3.96 -8.87 3.60
CA HIS A 81 3.90 -9.64 4.83
C HIS A 81 5.22 -9.57 5.59
N TYR A 82 5.12 -9.33 6.90
CA TYR A 82 6.24 -9.42 7.81
C TYR A 82 5.85 -10.24 9.04
N ASP A 83 6.70 -11.19 9.40
CA ASP A 83 6.77 -11.76 10.74
C ASP A 83 8.17 -12.38 10.96
N PRO A 84 8.56 -12.70 12.22
CA PRO A 84 9.88 -13.29 12.47
C PRO A 84 10.12 -14.64 11.80
N GLY A 85 9.05 -15.40 11.49
CA GLY A 85 9.15 -16.72 10.84
C GLY A 85 9.25 -16.65 9.32
N THR A 86 8.73 -15.59 8.71
CA THR A 86 8.78 -15.36 7.26
C THR A 86 9.13 -13.89 7.00
N PRO A 87 10.36 -13.50 7.38
CA PRO A 87 10.76 -12.12 7.20
C PRO A 87 11.10 -11.88 5.74
N ASN A 88 10.46 -10.91 5.13
CA ASN A 88 10.88 -10.39 3.84
C ASN A 88 12.06 -9.43 4.04
N GLU A 89 13.08 -9.87 4.79
CA GLU A 89 14.19 -9.03 5.23
C GLU A 89 15.01 -8.46 4.09
N ASP A 90 15.22 -9.25 3.03
CA ASP A 90 15.96 -8.79 1.86
C ASP A 90 15.24 -7.66 1.14
N PHE A 91 13.92 -7.78 1.03
CA PHE A 91 13.09 -6.73 0.46
C PHE A 91 13.00 -5.51 1.38
N LEU A 92 12.64 -5.73 2.64
CA LEU A 92 12.43 -4.65 3.62
C LEU A 92 13.72 -3.94 4.00
N GLY A 93 14.87 -4.61 3.90
CA GLY A 93 16.17 -4.03 4.16
C GLY A 93 16.59 -2.92 3.19
N ARG A 94 15.87 -2.75 2.09
CA ARG A 94 16.09 -1.65 1.13
C ARG A 94 15.45 -0.35 1.57
N TYR A 95 14.63 -0.39 2.63
CA TYR A 95 13.85 0.74 3.13
C TYR A 95 14.25 1.09 4.55
N PRO A 96 13.88 2.28 5.04
CA PRO A 96 14.13 2.64 6.43
C PRO A 96 13.51 1.65 7.41
N LYS A 97 14.10 1.55 8.59
CA LYS A 97 13.63 0.67 9.66
C LYS A 97 12.18 0.97 10.04
N VAL A 98 11.40 -0.09 10.24
CA VAL A 98 10.01 -0.03 10.66
C VAL A 98 9.94 -0.25 12.17
N ASP A 99 9.31 0.68 12.89
CA ASP A 99 9.18 0.64 14.36
C ASP A 99 7.83 0.10 14.84
N GLY A 100 6.85 0.02 13.96
CA GLY A 100 5.51 -0.48 14.28
C GLY A 100 4.73 -0.86 13.03
N TYR A 101 3.59 -1.51 13.21
CA TYR A 101 2.78 -2.03 12.10
C TYR A 101 1.32 -1.59 12.25
N PRO A 102 0.62 -1.28 11.13
CA PRO A 102 1.17 -1.24 9.78
C PRO A 102 2.15 -0.08 9.60
N HIS A 103 3.02 -0.20 8.63
CA HIS A 103 3.90 0.88 8.20
C HIS A 103 3.71 1.11 6.70
N ILE A 104 3.83 2.35 6.24
CA ILE A 104 3.62 2.69 4.83
C ILE A 104 4.87 3.33 4.24
N PHE A 105 5.38 2.75 3.16
CA PHE A 105 6.36 3.42 2.31
C PHE A 105 5.68 3.97 1.08
N VAL A 106 5.98 5.21 0.74
CA VAL A 106 5.50 5.85 -0.49
C VAL A 106 6.60 5.75 -1.54
N LEU A 107 6.27 5.18 -2.69
CA LEU A 107 7.17 5.08 -3.84
C LEU A 107 6.56 5.86 -5.01
N ASP A 108 7.43 6.33 -5.91
CA ASP A 108 6.95 6.91 -7.17
C ASP A 108 6.50 5.80 -8.16
N GLU A 109 6.08 6.20 -9.35
CA GLU A 109 5.60 5.26 -10.38
C GLU A 109 6.67 4.28 -10.87
N ASP A 110 7.94 4.62 -10.71
CA ASP A 110 9.07 3.76 -11.10
C ASP A 110 9.54 2.86 -9.94
N GLY A 111 8.91 2.99 -8.78
CA GLY A 111 9.27 2.23 -7.59
C GLY A 111 10.37 2.88 -6.76
N ALA A 112 10.76 4.12 -7.05
CA ALA A 112 11.75 4.83 -6.25
C ALA A 112 11.16 5.30 -4.93
N PHE A 113 11.92 5.18 -3.85
CA PHE A 113 11.50 5.56 -2.51
C PHE A 113 11.32 7.07 -2.37
N LEU A 114 10.17 7.49 -1.83
CA LEU A 114 9.86 8.90 -1.57
C LEU A 114 9.71 9.22 -0.08
N HIS A 115 9.00 8.38 0.69
CA HIS A 115 8.66 8.69 2.07
C HIS A 115 8.40 7.44 2.90
N SER A 116 8.76 7.49 4.18
CA SER A 116 8.48 6.46 5.18
C SER A 116 7.49 7.01 6.20
N GLN A 117 6.30 6.40 6.28
CA GLN A 117 5.22 6.87 7.15
C GLN A 117 4.92 5.88 8.27
N GLY A 118 5.22 6.29 9.49
CA GLY A 118 4.70 5.61 10.67
C GLY A 118 3.19 5.91 10.80
N THR A 119 2.39 4.87 10.96
CA THR A 119 0.93 5.03 10.95
C THR A 119 0.35 5.43 12.31
N ALA A 120 1.11 5.31 13.39
CA ALA A 120 0.66 5.72 14.72
C ALA A 120 0.26 7.20 14.78
N VAL A 121 0.95 8.06 14.03
CA VAL A 121 0.64 9.50 13.97
C VAL A 121 -0.65 9.80 13.22
N LEU A 122 -1.20 8.83 12.49
CA LEU A 122 -2.46 8.95 11.77
C LEU A 122 -3.66 8.46 12.59
N GLU A 123 -3.40 7.86 13.75
CA GLU A 123 -4.43 7.29 14.62
C GLU A 123 -5.21 8.37 15.38
N ALA A 124 -6.49 8.07 15.65
CA ALA A 124 -7.35 8.82 16.54
C ALA A 124 -8.22 7.83 17.30
N GLY A 125 -8.05 7.77 18.63
CA GLY A 125 -8.77 6.80 19.45
C GLY A 125 -8.46 5.36 19.06
N GLU A 126 -9.49 4.59 18.75
CA GLU A 126 -9.36 3.17 18.40
C GLU A 126 -9.30 2.92 16.88
N SER A 127 -9.13 3.97 16.08
CA SER A 127 -9.05 3.90 14.64
C SER A 127 -8.13 4.99 14.10
N TYR A 128 -8.33 5.42 12.88
CA TYR A 128 -7.54 6.46 12.24
C TYR A 128 -8.32 7.76 12.13
N SER A 129 -7.58 8.88 12.08
CA SER A 129 -8.16 10.20 11.85
C SER A 129 -8.43 10.39 10.35
N PRO A 130 -9.69 10.64 9.95
CA PRO A 130 -9.99 10.95 8.55
C PRO A 130 -9.22 12.17 8.03
N GLU A 131 -9.07 13.19 8.86
CA GLU A 131 -8.36 14.43 8.49
C GLU A 131 -6.87 14.16 8.25
N ARG A 132 -6.21 13.48 9.18
CA ARG A 132 -4.78 13.18 9.06
C ARG A 132 -4.50 12.23 7.90
N MET A 133 -5.37 11.24 7.69
CA MET A 133 -5.24 10.34 6.56
C MET A 133 -5.44 11.08 5.23
N ARG A 134 -6.43 11.96 5.15
CA ARG A 134 -6.66 12.79 3.97
C ARG A 134 -5.44 13.66 3.66
N ASP A 135 -4.88 14.31 4.66
CA ASP A 135 -3.69 15.15 4.51
C ASP A 135 -2.50 14.34 4.01
N PHE A 136 -2.29 13.14 4.56
CA PHE A 136 -1.24 12.23 4.11
C PHE A 136 -1.43 11.84 2.64
N LEU A 137 -2.63 11.40 2.26
CA LEU A 137 -2.90 10.97 0.88
C LEU A 137 -2.77 12.12 -0.12
N ASN A 138 -3.27 13.31 0.24
CA ASN A 138 -3.16 14.49 -0.62
C ASN A 138 -1.71 14.96 -0.78
N ARG A 139 -0.92 14.90 0.29
CA ARG A 139 0.49 15.29 0.24
C ARG A 139 1.29 14.41 -0.72
N TRP A 140 1.00 13.12 -0.76
CA TRP A 140 1.79 12.17 -1.54
C TRP A 140 1.11 11.75 -2.85
N ALA A 141 -0.04 12.29 -3.19
CA ALA A 141 -0.68 12.05 -4.47
C ALA A 141 0.23 12.51 -5.62
N PRO A 142 0.17 11.83 -6.80
CA PRO A 142 0.95 12.23 -7.96
C PRO A 142 0.69 13.67 -8.37
N GLY A 143 1.72 14.36 -8.85
CA GLY A 143 1.60 15.73 -9.33
C GLY A 143 1.68 16.79 -8.22
N THR A 144 1.84 16.38 -6.96
CA THR A 144 2.16 17.34 -5.90
C THR A 144 3.66 17.59 -5.89
N ASP A 145 4.05 18.85 -5.91
CA ASP A 145 5.46 19.23 -5.76
C ASP A 145 5.94 18.91 -4.35
N GLU A 146 7.11 18.33 -4.28
CA GLU A 146 7.77 18.01 -3.03
C GLU A 146 8.20 19.25 -2.27
#